data_033df17bd6bf8100cb6d0a884e71abd9
#
_entry.id   033df17bd6bf8100cb6d0a884e71abd9
#
_cell.length_a   1.000
_cell.length_b   1.000
_cell.length_c   1.000
_cell.angle_alpha   90.00
_cell.angle_beta   90.00
_cell.angle_gamma   90.00
#
_symmetry.space_group_name_H-M   'P 1'
#
loop_
_entity.id
_entity.type
_entity.pdbx_description
1 polymer ?
#
loop_
_entity_poly.entity_id
_entity_poly.type
_entity_poly.pdbx_seq_one_letter_code
_entity_poly.pdbx_strand_id
1 'polypeptide(L)'
;NIDLCKKSNVHEVVIGVLTSSGIIDTIETKRLASRAYPMAVTFHKAIDQTKDILYELDRLSRIQEISSILTSGGGKTAFKGQTMLRKIIDQYGRRFNIIVAGSITHKNFDEIHGLINAQEYHGKNQIM
;
A
#
# COMPACT_ATOMS: atom_id res chain seq x y z
N ASN A 1 -16.20 -4.27 -7.92
CA ASN A 1 -17.29 -3.43 -7.39
C ASN A 1 -17.35 -3.55 -5.87
N ILE A 2 -17.29 -2.42 -5.17
CA ILE A 2 -17.23 -2.38 -3.71
C ILE A 2 -18.48 -2.99 -3.07
N ASP A 3 -19.66 -2.65 -3.59
CA ASP A 3 -20.90 -3.18 -3.02
C ASP A 3 -21.01 -4.70 -3.20
N LEU A 4 -20.54 -5.19 -4.33
CA LEU A 4 -20.48 -6.63 -4.59
C LEU A 4 -19.52 -7.32 -3.62
N CYS A 5 -18.37 -6.72 -3.34
CA CYS A 5 -17.41 -7.25 -2.40
C CYS A 5 -18.02 -7.38 -0.99
N LYS A 6 -18.79 -6.38 -0.55
CA LYS A 6 -19.47 -6.47 0.74
C LYS A 6 -20.44 -7.64 0.79
N LYS A 7 -21.20 -7.84 -0.28
CA LYS A 7 -22.15 -8.96 -0.35
C LYS A 7 -21.46 -10.31 -0.36
N SER A 8 -20.22 -10.36 -0.86
CA SER A 8 -19.45 -11.59 -0.94
C SER A 8 -18.62 -11.87 0.31
N ASN A 9 -18.80 -11.10 1.39
CA ASN A 9 -18.06 -11.23 2.65
C ASN A 9 -16.56 -11.04 2.50
N VAL A 10 -16.16 -10.19 1.57
CA VAL A 10 -14.76 -9.81 1.43
C VAL A 10 -14.41 -8.87 2.58
N HIS A 11 -13.30 -9.15 3.27
CA HIS A 11 -12.91 -8.39 4.46
C HIS A 11 -12.00 -7.20 4.14
N GLU A 12 -11.50 -7.10 2.92
CA GLU A 12 -10.57 -6.07 2.51
C GLU A 12 -10.87 -5.60 1.10
N VAL A 13 -10.71 -4.31 0.87
CA VAL A 13 -10.86 -3.69 -0.45
C VAL A 13 -9.53 -3.04 -0.81
N VAL A 14 -9.09 -3.25 -2.05
CA VAL A 14 -7.86 -2.66 -2.57
C VAL A 14 -8.23 -1.60 -3.59
N ILE A 15 -7.77 -0.38 -3.38
CA ILE A 15 -8.07 0.74 -4.27
C ILE A 15 -6.79 1.50 -4.61
N GLY A 16 -6.87 2.32 -5.67
CA GLY A 16 -5.78 3.21 -6.03
C GLY A 16 -6.18 4.03 -7.23
N VAL A 17 -6.27 5.33 -7.06
CA VAL A 17 -6.70 6.26 -8.11
C VAL A 17 -5.70 7.39 -8.20
N LEU A 18 -5.16 7.60 -9.41
CA LEU A 18 -4.28 8.73 -9.69
C LEU A 18 -4.99 9.69 -10.64
N THR A 19 -4.65 10.98 -10.51
CA THR A 19 -5.10 11.98 -11.48
C THR A 19 -4.29 11.85 -12.77
N SER A 20 -4.70 12.55 -13.81
CA SER A 20 -3.93 12.59 -15.06
C SER A 20 -2.52 13.18 -14.86
N SER A 21 -2.30 13.92 -13.78
CA SER A 21 -0.99 14.47 -13.43
C SER A 21 -0.07 13.49 -12.69
N GLY A 22 -0.58 12.29 -12.39
CA GLY A 22 0.21 11.27 -11.68
C GLY A 22 0.29 11.46 -10.17
N ILE A 23 -0.62 12.24 -9.58
CA ILE A 23 -0.74 12.35 -8.12
C ILE A 23 -1.99 11.61 -7.67
N ILE A 24 -2.04 11.29 -6.38
CA ILE A 24 -3.21 10.56 -5.85
C ILE A 24 -4.44 11.46 -5.90
N ASP A 25 -5.53 10.91 -6.45
CA ASP A 25 -6.83 11.58 -6.44
C ASP A 25 -7.47 11.35 -5.07
N THR A 26 -7.25 12.28 -4.15
CA THR A 26 -7.71 12.11 -2.78
C THR A 26 -9.23 12.22 -2.64
N ILE A 27 -9.88 12.98 -3.51
CA ILE A 27 -11.35 13.11 -3.48
C ILE A 27 -11.98 11.77 -3.86
N GLU A 28 -11.56 11.19 -4.97
CA GLU A 28 -12.10 9.90 -5.42
C GLU A 28 -11.71 8.78 -4.45
N THR A 29 -10.48 8.81 -3.94
CA THR A 29 -10.00 7.83 -2.98
C THR A 29 -10.86 7.86 -1.72
N LYS A 30 -11.15 9.04 -1.19
CA LYS A 30 -12.01 9.19 -0.01
C LYS A 30 -13.41 8.67 -0.28
N ARG A 31 -13.96 8.96 -1.45
CA ARG A 31 -15.29 8.50 -1.83
C ARG A 31 -15.36 6.97 -1.85
N LEU A 32 -14.37 6.33 -2.48
CA LEU A 32 -14.34 4.88 -2.57
C LEU A 32 -14.10 4.23 -1.22
N ALA A 33 -13.19 4.80 -0.42
CA ALA A 33 -12.88 4.26 0.90
C ALA A 33 -14.09 4.36 1.83
N SER A 34 -14.82 5.46 1.76
CA SER A 34 -16.03 5.64 2.58
C SER A 34 -17.11 4.63 2.22
N ARG A 35 -17.24 4.30 0.95
CA ARG A 35 -18.22 3.30 0.51
C ARG A 35 -17.82 1.88 0.94
N ALA A 36 -16.53 1.64 1.14
CA ALA A 36 -16.04 0.33 1.56
C ALA A 36 -16.31 0.04 3.04
N TYR A 37 -16.51 1.09 3.85
CA TYR A 37 -16.73 0.91 5.29
C TYR A 37 -17.81 -0.15 5.55
N PRO A 38 -17.67 -1.08 6.48
CA PRO A 38 -16.59 -1.18 7.49
C PRO A 38 -15.40 -2.08 7.07
N MET A 39 -15.26 -2.39 5.79
CA MET A 39 -14.14 -3.22 5.33
C MET A 39 -12.83 -2.44 5.41
N ALA A 40 -11.74 -3.16 5.70
CA ALA A 40 -10.40 -2.56 5.65
C ALA A 40 -10.07 -2.14 4.23
N VAL A 41 -9.39 -1.00 4.08
CA VAL A 41 -9.03 -0.46 2.77
C VAL A 41 -7.52 -0.39 2.64
N THR A 42 -6.99 -0.98 1.57
CA THR A 42 -5.58 -0.94 1.21
C THR A 42 -5.41 -0.09 -0.03
N PHE A 43 -4.49 0.88 0.01
CA PHE A 43 -4.10 1.61 -1.18
C PHE A 43 -2.99 0.83 -1.88
N HIS A 44 -3.19 0.50 -3.15
CA HIS A 44 -2.27 -0.41 -3.83
C HIS A 44 -1.03 0.30 -4.39
N LYS A 45 -0.24 -0.42 -5.18
CA LYS A 45 1.05 0.03 -5.69
C LYS A 45 0.99 1.24 -6.62
N ALA A 46 -0.18 1.81 -6.91
CA ALA A 46 -0.26 3.08 -7.64
C ALA A 46 0.56 4.17 -6.94
N ILE A 47 0.72 4.07 -5.61
CA ILE A 47 1.58 5.00 -4.85
C ILE A 47 3.02 5.01 -5.39
N ASP A 48 3.50 3.88 -5.92
CA ASP A 48 4.86 3.76 -6.45
C ASP A 48 5.06 4.52 -7.75
N GLN A 49 3.98 4.92 -8.41
CA GLN A 49 4.02 5.69 -9.65
C GLN A 49 4.05 7.19 -9.40
N THR A 50 3.88 7.62 -8.16
CA THR A 50 3.91 9.05 -7.83
C THR A 50 5.36 9.53 -7.73
N LYS A 51 5.56 10.83 -7.95
CA LYS A 51 6.90 11.41 -7.92
C LYS A 51 7.46 11.55 -6.52
N ASP A 52 6.59 11.80 -5.54
CA ASP A 52 7.00 12.02 -4.15
C ASP A 52 6.13 11.16 -3.25
N ILE A 53 6.60 9.94 -3.00
CA ILE A 53 5.84 8.95 -2.25
C ILE A 53 5.53 9.44 -0.84
N LEU A 54 6.51 10.04 -0.15
CA LEU A 54 6.29 10.48 1.22
C LEU A 54 5.26 11.59 1.30
N TYR A 55 5.28 12.52 0.35
CA TYR A 55 4.27 13.57 0.28
C TYR A 55 2.87 12.99 0.04
N GLU A 56 2.76 12.03 -0.86
CA GLU A 56 1.48 11.40 -1.17
C GLU A 56 0.97 10.58 0.02
N LEU A 57 1.86 9.93 0.75
CA LEU A 57 1.47 9.21 1.97
C LEU A 57 0.92 10.17 3.03
N ASP A 58 1.49 11.36 3.14
CA ASP A 58 0.96 12.38 4.04
C ASP A 58 -0.47 12.75 3.67
N ARG A 59 -0.74 12.91 2.38
CA ARG A 59 -2.10 13.18 1.90
C ARG A 59 -3.05 12.03 2.20
N LEU A 60 -2.61 10.78 1.97
CA LEU A 60 -3.41 9.59 2.28
C LEU A 60 -3.66 9.44 3.78
N SER A 61 -2.72 9.87 4.62
CA SER A 61 -2.86 9.73 6.07
C SER A 61 -4.06 10.48 6.63
N ARG A 62 -4.57 11.44 5.88
CA ARG A 62 -5.75 12.22 6.27
C ARG A 62 -7.06 11.53 5.93
N ILE A 63 -7.00 10.42 5.21
CA ILE A 63 -8.17 9.61 4.88
C ILE A 63 -8.22 8.45 5.88
N GLN A 64 -9.04 8.59 6.91
CA GLN A 64 -9.07 7.66 8.04
C GLN A 64 -9.40 6.23 7.65
N GLU A 65 -10.19 6.05 6.59
CA GLU A 65 -10.65 4.75 6.14
C GLU A 65 -9.54 3.88 5.55
N ILE A 66 -8.42 4.48 5.14
CA ILE A 66 -7.30 3.72 4.59
C ILE A 66 -6.44 3.21 5.73
N SER A 67 -6.30 1.88 5.82
CA SER A 67 -5.58 1.22 6.91
C SER A 67 -4.24 0.63 6.47
N SER A 68 -4.08 0.31 5.18
CA SER A 68 -2.87 -0.37 4.69
C SER A 68 -2.39 0.24 3.39
N ILE A 69 -1.08 0.14 3.16
CA ILE A 69 -0.44 0.60 1.93
C ILE A 69 0.37 -0.56 1.36
N LEU A 70 0.13 -0.88 0.09
CA LEU A 70 0.90 -1.90 -0.62
C LEU A 70 1.92 -1.19 -1.51
N THR A 71 3.22 -1.40 -1.27
CA THR A 71 4.24 -0.62 -1.92
C THR A 71 5.56 -1.40 -2.08
N SER A 72 6.31 -1.05 -3.12
CA SER A 72 7.69 -1.50 -3.30
C SER A 72 8.69 -0.35 -3.08
N GLY A 73 8.24 0.77 -2.50
CA GLY A 73 9.09 1.92 -2.25
C GLY A 73 9.45 2.68 -3.52
N GLY A 74 8.65 2.55 -4.58
CA GLY A 74 8.91 3.18 -5.86
C GLY A 74 9.92 2.47 -6.72
N GLY A 75 10.50 1.36 -6.23
CA GLY A 75 11.42 0.56 -7.02
C GLY A 75 10.68 -0.50 -7.84
N LYS A 76 11.36 -1.05 -8.83
CA LYS A 76 10.79 -2.16 -9.60
C LYS A 76 10.62 -3.40 -8.73
N THR A 77 11.44 -3.54 -7.70
CA THR A 77 11.39 -4.62 -6.73
C THR A 77 11.53 -4.04 -5.32
N ALA A 78 11.13 -4.81 -4.31
CA ALA A 78 11.30 -4.41 -2.92
C ALA A 78 12.78 -4.20 -2.61
N PHE A 79 13.66 -5.04 -3.15
CA PHE A 79 15.09 -4.90 -2.94
C PHE A 79 15.59 -3.55 -3.44
N LYS A 80 15.17 -3.14 -4.64
CA LYS A 80 15.57 -1.84 -5.20
C LYS A 80 14.96 -0.66 -4.48
N GLY A 81 13.78 -0.84 -3.89
CA GLY A 81 13.08 0.21 -3.15
C GLY A 81 13.38 0.21 -1.65
N GLN A 82 14.34 -0.57 -1.18
CA GLN A 82 14.55 -0.78 0.25
C GLN A 82 14.81 0.49 1.05
N THR A 83 15.55 1.43 0.48
CA THR A 83 15.86 2.69 1.19
C THR A 83 14.58 3.48 1.44
N MET A 84 13.74 3.62 0.41
CA MET A 84 12.46 4.33 0.56
C MET A 84 11.52 3.55 1.46
N LEU A 85 11.50 2.21 1.36
CA LEU A 85 10.64 1.38 2.21
C LEU A 85 10.98 1.57 3.69
N ARG A 86 12.26 1.65 4.04
CA ARG A 86 12.65 1.91 5.42
C ARG A 86 12.15 3.29 5.89
N LYS A 87 12.23 4.30 5.03
CA LYS A 87 11.71 5.64 5.36
C LYS A 87 10.19 5.61 5.55
N ILE A 88 9.48 4.90 4.70
CA ILE A 88 8.03 4.77 4.78
C ILE A 88 7.64 4.12 6.10
N ILE A 89 8.28 3.02 6.46
CA ILE A 89 7.99 2.30 7.70
C ILE A 89 8.30 3.19 8.91
N ASP A 90 9.43 3.89 8.88
CA ASP A 90 9.82 4.76 9.97
C ASP A 90 8.81 5.90 10.20
N GLN A 91 8.35 6.52 9.12
CA GLN A 91 7.47 7.69 9.22
C GLN A 91 5.99 7.33 9.33
N TYR A 92 5.56 6.24 8.70
CA TYR A 92 4.13 5.92 8.57
C TYR A 92 3.74 4.54 9.08
N GLY A 93 4.68 3.76 9.60
CA GLY A 93 4.39 2.41 10.07
C GLY A 93 3.43 2.35 11.26
N ARG A 94 3.24 3.46 11.96
CA ARG A 94 2.27 3.53 13.06
C ARG A 94 0.88 3.93 12.58
N ARG A 95 0.82 4.60 11.44
CA ARG A 95 -0.45 5.06 10.86
C ARG A 95 -1.05 4.02 9.93
N PHE A 96 -0.21 3.36 9.14
CA PHE A 96 -0.63 2.37 8.15
C PHE A 96 0.06 1.05 8.41
N ASN A 97 -0.61 -0.05 8.05
CA ASN A 97 0.06 -1.33 7.89
C ASN A 97 0.77 -1.28 6.53
N ILE A 98 2.10 -1.23 6.54
CA ILE A 98 2.88 -1.17 5.31
C ILE A 98 3.14 -2.59 4.82
N ILE A 99 2.53 -2.93 3.68
CA ILE A 99 2.67 -4.25 3.06
C ILE A 99 3.72 -4.12 1.97
N VAL A 100 4.86 -4.77 2.15
CA VAL A 100 5.96 -4.69 1.21
C VAL A 100 5.76 -5.70 0.09
N ALA A 101 5.84 -5.23 -1.15
CA ALA A 101 5.67 -6.06 -2.33
C ALA A 101 6.78 -5.79 -3.34
N GLY A 102 6.89 -6.64 -4.35
CA GLY A 102 7.83 -6.46 -5.45
C GLY A 102 8.89 -7.55 -5.49
N SER A 103 8.59 -8.62 -6.20
CA SER A 103 9.50 -9.75 -6.45
C SER A 103 9.99 -10.44 -5.17
N ILE A 104 9.12 -10.58 -4.18
CA ILE A 104 9.45 -11.29 -2.95
C ILE A 104 9.07 -12.76 -3.14
N THR A 105 10.02 -13.64 -2.84
CA THR A 105 9.86 -15.10 -2.98
C THR A 105 10.38 -15.77 -1.71
N HIS A 106 10.11 -17.07 -1.58
CA HIS A 106 10.70 -17.86 -0.48
C HIS A 106 12.22 -17.81 -0.48
N LYS A 107 12.82 -17.66 -1.67
CA LYS A 107 14.28 -17.67 -1.80
C LYS A 107 14.93 -16.40 -1.25
N ASN A 108 14.27 -15.25 -1.40
CA ASN A 108 14.86 -13.97 -0.98
C ASN A 108 14.16 -13.32 0.22
N PHE A 109 13.15 -13.97 0.78
CA PHE A 109 12.38 -13.39 1.87
C PHE A 109 13.26 -13.00 3.07
N ASP A 110 14.13 -13.91 3.52
CA ASP A 110 14.94 -13.63 4.70
C ASP A 110 15.88 -12.45 4.48
N GLU A 111 16.47 -12.36 3.29
CA GLU A 111 17.34 -11.23 2.95
C GLU A 111 16.55 -9.92 2.92
N ILE A 112 15.40 -9.92 2.27
CA ILE A 112 14.56 -8.74 2.18
C ILE A 112 14.08 -8.30 3.57
N HIS A 113 13.64 -9.24 4.39
CA HIS A 113 13.20 -8.93 5.74
C HIS A 113 14.34 -8.36 6.59
N GLY A 114 15.54 -8.89 6.45
CA GLY A 114 16.71 -8.36 7.14
C GLY A 114 17.03 -6.93 6.76
N LEU A 115 16.74 -6.55 5.51
CA LEU A 115 17.01 -5.20 5.01
C LEU A 115 15.90 -4.21 5.35
N ILE A 116 14.65 -4.64 5.41
CA ILE A 116 13.48 -3.75 5.49
C ILE A 116 12.76 -3.86 6.83
N ASN A 117 12.61 -5.09 7.36
CA ASN A 117 11.95 -5.36 8.64
C ASN A 117 10.52 -4.82 8.71
N ALA A 118 9.69 -5.17 7.71
CA ALA A 118 8.28 -4.83 7.70
C ALA A 118 7.45 -5.86 8.46
N GLN A 119 6.22 -5.50 8.79
CA GLN A 119 5.30 -6.41 9.48
C GLN A 119 4.60 -7.37 8.52
N GLU A 120 4.43 -6.96 7.26
CA GLU A 120 3.70 -7.76 6.30
C GLU A 120 4.35 -7.66 4.92
N TYR A 121 4.37 -8.78 4.21
CA TYR A 121 4.93 -8.88 2.87
C TYR A 121 3.94 -9.56 1.95
N HIS A 122 3.90 -9.13 0.70
CA HIS A 122 3.10 -9.77 -0.34
C HIS A 122 4.05 -10.49 -1.28
N GLY A 123 4.05 -11.80 -1.23
CA GLY A 123 4.83 -12.62 -2.13
C GLY A 123 4.16 -12.78 -3.48
N LYS A 124 4.88 -13.34 -4.44
CA LYS A 124 4.39 -13.47 -5.80
C LYS A 124 3.07 -14.23 -5.87
N ASN A 125 2.89 -15.24 -5.05
CA ASN A 125 1.70 -16.08 -5.04
C ASN A 125 1.07 -16.20 -3.66
N GLN A 126 1.56 -15.46 -2.67
CA GLN A 126 1.06 -15.57 -1.31
C GLN A 126 1.51 -14.39 -0.46
N ILE A 127 0.84 -14.20 0.66
CA ILE A 127 1.22 -13.23 1.68
C ILE A 127 2.16 -13.95 2.66
N MET A 128 3.25 -13.29 3.02
CA MET A 128 4.25 -13.86 3.92
C MET A 128 4.29 -13.16 5.26
#